data_5ea4a527641c390bdc5074157a6d8372
#
_entry.id   5ea4a527641c390bdc5074157a6d8372
#
_cell.length_a   1.000
_cell.length_b   1.000
_cell.length_c   1.000
_cell.angle_alpha   90.00
_cell.angle_beta   90.00
_cell.angle_gamma   90.00
#
_symmetry.space_group_name_H-M   'P 1'
#
loop_
_entity.id
_entity.type
_entity.pdbx_description
1 polymer ?
#
loop_
_entity_poly.entity_id
_entity_poly.type
_entity_poly.pdbx_seq_one_letter_code
_entity_poly.pdbx_strand_id
1 'polypeptide(L)'
;MTDIQQLSKWNRDISRAIAALGTEEFFAELIAAVSGQVRIDYPQVWLYHKDLPPRVLYHEIPEEGISAQIDQYLDGPYQEDPFYQASMNQPRSKIYRLSRLTAGKLQESAYYREYYADTGTVDEAIYLAKLGGGNVINLSMMRLPSHGEFSDKDYEALYLLAEPVSELLKSHSEHGNFAVTNLLQPGIDHQIDLAFRTFGQSILSPREKDVLELMLRGYGTDTSAERLDIAVETVRRHRKSIYRKLDVNSQTDLFSLFINAMSCMGEAGGEDPLTVYMAPR
;
A
#
# COMPACT_ATOMS: atom_id res chain seq x y z
N MET A 1 -23.35 8.49 29.57
CA MET A 1 -22.34 9.52 29.89
C MET A 1 -22.96 10.88 29.64
N THR A 2 -22.67 11.91 30.46
CA THR A 2 -23.05 13.28 30.12
C THR A 2 -22.15 13.82 29.00
N ASP A 3 -22.62 14.84 28.27
CA ASP A 3 -21.83 15.46 27.19
C ASP A 3 -20.46 15.96 27.67
N ILE A 4 -20.40 16.48 28.92
CA ILE A 4 -19.14 16.92 29.54
C ILE A 4 -18.18 15.75 29.79
N GLN A 5 -18.69 14.60 30.22
CA GLN A 5 -17.85 13.41 30.44
C GLN A 5 -17.30 12.85 29.10
N GLN A 6 -18.10 12.90 28.05
CA GLN A 6 -17.70 12.48 26.74
C GLN A 6 -16.63 13.42 26.16
N LEU A 7 -16.81 14.73 26.27
CA LEU A 7 -15.82 15.73 25.89
C LEU A 7 -14.52 15.60 26.71
N SER A 8 -14.62 15.38 28.02
CA SER A 8 -13.45 15.18 28.88
C SER A 8 -12.67 13.91 28.48
N LYS A 9 -13.39 12.83 28.11
CA LYS A 9 -12.77 11.60 27.61
C LYS A 9 -12.05 11.87 26.30
N TRP A 10 -12.71 12.52 25.33
CA TRP A 10 -12.10 12.90 24.05
C TRP A 10 -10.83 13.71 24.22
N ASN A 11 -10.88 14.77 25.03
CA ASN A 11 -9.71 15.64 25.25
C ASN A 11 -8.51 14.87 25.84
N ARG A 12 -8.75 13.94 26.74
CA ARG A 12 -7.69 13.10 27.30
C ARG A 12 -7.12 12.13 26.27
N ASP A 13 -7.98 11.49 25.49
CA ASP A 13 -7.57 10.47 24.54
C ASP A 13 -6.83 11.11 23.34
N ILE A 14 -7.32 12.24 22.80
CA ILE A 14 -6.64 12.96 21.73
C ILE A 14 -5.31 13.57 22.18
N SER A 15 -5.19 13.95 23.45
CA SER A 15 -3.91 14.44 24.00
C SER A 15 -2.83 13.35 23.97
N ARG A 16 -3.18 12.08 24.13
CA ARG A 16 -2.23 10.96 23.97
C ARG A 16 -1.78 10.81 22.52
N ALA A 17 -2.71 10.89 21.57
CA ALA A 17 -2.37 10.87 20.15
C ALA A 17 -1.45 12.04 19.78
N ILE A 18 -1.69 13.25 20.30
CA ILE A 18 -0.82 14.42 20.10
C ILE A 18 0.58 14.16 20.68
N ALA A 19 0.68 13.58 21.87
CA ALA A 19 1.96 13.27 22.50
C ALA A 19 2.75 12.17 21.72
N ALA A 20 2.05 11.32 20.99
CA ALA A 20 2.64 10.25 20.18
C ALA A 20 3.00 10.68 18.73
N LEU A 21 2.81 11.96 18.38
CA LEU A 21 3.16 12.44 17.03
C LEU A 21 4.64 12.13 16.68
N GLY A 22 4.85 11.54 15.51
CA GLY A 22 6.18 11.15 15.04
C GLY A 22 6.72 9.84 15.64
N THR A 23 5.90 9.07 16.37
CA THR A 23 6.27 7.76 16.93
C THR A 23 5.39 6.64 16.36
N GLU A 24 5.77 5.37 16.59
CA GLU A 24 5.03 4.20 16.12
C GLU A 24 3.67 4.03 16.82
N GLU A 25 3.50 4.60 18.02
CA GLU A 25 2.28 4.53 18.81
C GLU A 25 1.17 5.45 18.32
N PHE A 26 1.48 6.41 17.46
CA PHE A 26 0.54 7.46 17.04
C PHE A 26 -0.77 6.92 16.46
N PHE A 27 -0.71 5.98 15.53
CA PHE A 27 -1.94 5.46 14.90
C PHE A 27 -2.82 4.72 15.91
N ALA A 28 -2.23 3.92 16.80
CA ALA A 28 -2.96 3.23 17.85
C ALA A 28 -3.67 4.22 18.79
N GLU A 29 -2.98 5.26 19.24
CA GLU A 29 -3.55 6.27 20.12
C GLU A 29 -4.65 7.12 19.43
N LEU A 30 -4.46 7.48 18.16
CA LEU A 30 -5.47 8.20 17.39
C LEU A 30 -6.73 7.35 17.18
N ILE A 31 -6.56 6.08 16.79
CA ILE A 31 -7.66 5.14 16.62
C ILE A 31 -8.39 4.91 17.96
N ALA A 32 -7.68 4.75 19.07
CA ALA A 32 -8.26 4.62 20.38
C ALA A 32 -9.09 5.85 20.78
N ALA A 33 -8.64 7.07 20.45
CA ALA A 33 -9.38 8.30 20.69
C ALA A 33 -10.70 8.33 19.89
N VAL A 34 -10.67 8.00 18.59
CA VAL A 34 -11.87 7.95 17.73
C VAL A 34 -12.81 6.84 18.19
N SER A 35 -12.30 5.63 18.44
CA SER A 35 -13.06 4.47 18.93
C SER A 35 -13.70 4.71 20.29
N GLY A 36 -13.13 5.62 21.07
CA GLY A 36 -13.72 6.08 22.32
C GLY A 36 -15.00 6.91 22.16
N GLN A 37 -15.29 7.42 20.96
CA GLN A 37 -16.49 8.19 20.64
C GLN A 37 -17.51 7.39 19.83
N VAL A 38 -17.04 6.58 18.88
CA VAL A 38 -17.87 5.76 17.99
C VAL A 38 -17.25 4.37 17.87
N ARG A 39 -18.06 3.33 18.00
CA ARG A 39 -17.56 1.96 17.79
C ARG A 39 -17.04 1.79 16.37
N ILE A 40 -15.82 1.29 16.25
CA ILE A 40 -15.15 0.96 14.99
C ILE A 40 -14.69 -0.49 15.06
N ASP A 41 -14.84 -1.20 13.96
CA ASP A 41 -14.25 -2.51 13.75
C ASP A 41 -13.16 -2.39 12.66
N TYR A 42 -12.10 -3.17 12.75
CA TYR A 42 -11.03 -3.27 11.77
C TYR A 42 -10.49 -1.93 11.24
N PRO A 43 -10.06 -1.00 12.12
CA PRO A 43 -9.48 0.26 11.66
C PRO A 43 -8.19 0.00 10.88
N GLN A 44 -8.01 0.77 9.79
CA GLN A 44 -6.85 0.68 8.91
C GLN A 44 -6.39 2.07 8.51
N VAL A 45 -5.08 2.25 8.41
CA VAL A 45 -4.49 3.50 7.89
C VAL A 45 -3.74 3.19 6.60
N TRP A 46 -4.10 3.90 5.54
CA TRP A 46 -3.55 3.72 4.22
C TRP A 46 -2.88 5.00 3.72
N LEU A 47 -1.79 4.83 2.98
CA LEU A 47 -1.20 5.87 2.15
C LEU A 47 -1.58 5.60 0.70
N TYR A 48 -2.25 6.55 0.08
CA TYR A 48 -2.60 6.54 -1.34
C TYR A 48 -1.72 7.52 -2.11
N HIS A 49 -1.29 7.11 -3.27
CA HIS A 49 -0.57 7.92 -4.24
C HIS A 49 -1.13 7.65 -5.64
N LYS A 50 -1.17 8.68 -6.48
CA LYS A 50 -1.77 8.58 -7.83
C LYS A 50 -1.05 7.59 -8.76
N ASP A 51 0.25 7.39 -8.59
CA ASP A 51 1.11 6.62 -9.49
C ASP A 51 1.65 5.32 -8.85
N LEU A 52 1.28 5.03 -7.58
CA LEU A 52 1.75 3.86 -6.84
C LEU A 52 0.57 3.11 -6.23
N PRO A 53 0.67 1.78 -6.05
CA PRO A 53 -0.31 1.03 -5.30
C PRO A 53 -0.48 1.57 -3.87
N PRO A 54 -1.66 1.42 -3.27
CA PRO A 54 -1.89 1.74 -1.86
C PRO A 54 -0.90 1.04 -0.94
N ARG A 55 -0.53 1.70 0.14
CA ARG A 55 0.33 1.12 1.18
C ARG A 55 -0.38 1.17 2.52
N VAL A 56 -0.42 0.03 3.20
CA VAL A 56 -0.89 -0.04 4.60
C VAL A 56 0.17 0.56 5.49
N LEU A 57 -0.22 1.51 6.34
CA LEU A 57 0.64 2.11 7.36
C LEU A 57 0.38 1.50 8.73
N TYR A 58 -0.87 1.12 9.02
CA TYR A 58 -1.31 0.54 10.28
C TYR A 58 -2.65 -0.20 10.12
N HIS A 59 -2.90 -1.23 10.92
CA HIS A 59 -4.21 -1.88 11.02
C HIS A 59 -4.40 -2.61 12.35
N GLU A 60 -5.67 -2.82 12.73
CA GLU A 60 -6.08 -3.66 13.86
C GLU A 60 -6.97 -4.83 13.38
N ILE A 61 -6.66 -5.38 12.22
CA ILE A 61 -7.34 -6.55 11.67
C ILE A 61 -6.74 -7.80 12.30
N PRO A 62 -7.54 -8.75 12.81
CA PRO A 62 -7.07 -10.07 13.23
C PRO A 62 -6.39 -10.81 12.09
N GLU A 63 -5.44 -11.72 12.42
CA GLU A 63 -4.62 -12.42 11.43
C GLU A 63 -5.46 -13.14 10.36
N GLU A 64 -6.56 -13.77 10.75
CA GLU A 64 -7.49 -14.44 9.85
C GLU A 64 -8.21 -13.52 8.85
N GLY A 65 -8.27 -12.21 9.14
CA GLY A 65 -8.91 -11.20 8.28
C GLY A 65 -7.95 -10.49 7.33
N ILE A 66 -6.63 -10.59 7.55
CA ILE A 66 -5.63 -9.81 6.78
C ILE A 66 -5.72 -10.11 5.29
N SER A 67 -5.80 -11.39 4.91
CA SER A 67 -5.84 -11.78 3.51
C SER A 67 -7.05 -11.20 2.77
N ALA A 68 -8.24 -11.24 3.38
CA ALA A 68 -9.46 -10.70 2.76
C ALA A 68 -9.48 -9.17 2.72
N GLN A 69 -8.94 -8.51 3.74
CA GLN A 69 -9.04 -7.06 3.91
C GLN A 69 -7.88 -6.30 3.25
N ILE A 70 -6.70 -6.92 3.16
CA ILE A 70 -5.47 -6.25 2.70
C ILE A 70 -4.93 -6.89 1.42
N ASP A 71 -4.58 -8.21 1.44
CA ASP A 71 -3.88 -8.82 0.31
C ASP A 71 -4.75 -8.82 -0.96
N GLN A 72 -6.02 -9.23 -0.83
CA GLN A 72 -6.97 -9.23 -1.95
C GLN A 72 -7.26 -7.81 -2.45
N TYR A 73 -7.31 -6.80 -1.56
CA TYR A 73 -7.49 -5.41 -1.95
C TYR A 73 -6.34 -4.91 -2.82
N LEU A 74 -5.09 -5.22 -2.44
CA LEU A 74 -3.89 -4.81 -3.14
C LEU A 74 -3.69 -5.54 -4.49
N ASP A 75 -4.31 -6.70 -4.68
CA ASP A 75 -4.22 -7.50 -5.92
C ASP A 75 -5.08 -6.93 -7.08
N GLY A 76 -5.65 -5.74 -6.90
CA GLY A 76 -6.32 -5.01 -7.98
C GLY A 76 -7.59 -4.24 -7.60
N PRO A 77 -8.47 -4.75 -6.73
CA PRO A 77 -9.76 -4.13 -6.41
C PRO A 77 -9.69 -2.67 -5.94
N TYR A 78 -8.56 -2.24 -5.35
CA TYR A 78 -8.38 -0.86 -4.90
C TYR A 78 -8.63 0.18 -6.00
N GLN A 79 -8.42 -0.16 -7.27
CA GLN A 79 -8.62 0.75 -8.40
C GLN A 79 -10.10 1.12 -8.59
N GLU A 80 -10.99 0.20 -8.24
CA GLU A 80 -12.44 0.36 -8.33
C GLU A 80 -13.06 0.83 -6.99
N ASP A 81 -12.26 0.97 -5.94
CA ASP A 81 -12.72 1.44 -4.63
C ASP A 81 -13.20 2.90 -4.72
N PRO A 82 -14.48 3.19 -4.37
CA PRO A 82 -15.02 4.54 -4.34
C PRO A 82 -14.23 5.51 -3.46
N PHE A 83 -13.64 5.03 -2.36
CA PHE A 83 -12.81 5.85 -1.48
C PHE A 83 -11.46 6.18 -2.09
N TYR A 84 -10.80 5.22 -2.73
CA TYR A 84 -9.56 5.45 -3.47
C TYR A 84 -9.79 6.47 -4.59
N GLN A 85 -10.83 6.29 -5.40
CA GLN A 85 -11.18 7.20 -6.47
C GLN A 85 -11.50 8.61 -5.95
N ALA A 86 -12.30 8.71 -4.86
CA ALA A 86 -12.59 10.00 -4.24
C ALA A 86 -11.33 10.67 -3.67
N SER A 87 -10.40 9.88 -3.14
CA SER A 87 -9.13 10.37 -2.58
C SER A 87 -8.23 10.94 -3.68
N MET A 88 -8.17 10.29 -4.84
CA MET A 88 -7.33 10.71 -5.97
C MET A 88 -7.93 11.86 -6.77
N ASN A 89 -9.25 11.99 -6.82
CA ASN A 89 -9.99 13.01 -7.58
C ASN A 89 -10.23 14.32 -6.80
N GLN A 90 -9.24 14.86 -6.10
CA GLN A 90 -9.32 16.09 -5.31
C GLN A 90 -10.43 16.06 -4.24
N PRO A 91 -10.24 15.36 -3.13
CA PRO A 91 -11.23 15.23 -2.09
C PRO A 91 -11.69 16.60 -1.56
N ARG A 92 -13.01 16.78 -1.49
CA ARG A 92 -13.65 18.04 -1.06
C ARG A 92 -13.98 18.05 0.43
N SER A 93 -13.96 16.88 1.06
CA SER A 93 -14.27 16.68 2.48
C SER A 93 -13.13 15.95 3.18
N LYS A 94 -13.06 16.11 4.49
CA LYS A 94 -12.15 15.37 5.37
C LYS A 94 -12.74 14.04 5.84
N ILE A 95 -14.02 13.80 5.61
CA ILE A 95 -14.71 12.55 5.94
C ILE A 95 -15.64 12.12 4.80
N TYR A 96 -15.68 10.83 4.52
CA TYR A 96 -16.60 10.20 3.59
C TYR A 96 -17.23 8.96 4.21
N ARG A 97 -18.48 8.65 3.81
CA ARG A 97 -19.17 7.39 4.11
C ARG A 97 -19.47 6.68 2.81
N LEU A 98 -19.22 5.38 2.75
CA LEU A 98 -19.32 4.56 1.54
C LEU A 98 -20.73 4.63 0.93
N SER A 99 -21.77 4.47 1.74
CA SER A 99 -23.16 4.54 1.30
C SER A 99 -23.53 5.88 0.65
N ARG A 100 -22.91 6.99 1.06
CA ARG A 100 -23.12 8.32 0.46
C ARG A 100 -22.35 8.49 -0.84
N LEU A 101 -21.10 8.01 -0.92
CA LEU A 101 -20.29 8.06 -2.14
C LEU A 101 -20.93 7.27 -3.29
N THR A 102 -21.47 6.11 -2.98
CA THR A 102 -22.08 5.20 -3.97
C THR A 102 -23.56 5.49 -4.23
N ALA A 103 -24.13 6.49 -3.58
CA ALA A 103 -25.57 6.80 -3.62
C ALA A 103 -26.47 5.57 -3.35
N GLY A 104 -26.03 4.67 -2.47
CA GLY A 104 -26.72 3.43 -2.13
C GLY A 104 -26.60 2.31 -3.16
N LYS A 105 -25.76 2.46 -4.20
CA LYS A 105 -25.61 1.48 -5.29
C LYS A 105 -24.33 0.63 -5.18
N LEU A 106 -23.72 0.58 -4.03
CA LEU A 106 -22.49 -0.19 -3.82
C LEU A 106 -22.64 -1.64 -4.30
N GLN A 107 -23.73 -2.31 -3.93
CA GLN A 107 -23.99 -3.71 -4.24
C GLN A 107 -24.11 -4.01 -5.74
N GLU A 108 -24.38 -3.00 -6.57
CA GLU A 108 -24.43 -3.12 -8.03
C GLU A 108 -23.03 -3.04 -8.67
N SER A 109 -22.02 -2.60 -7.94
CA SER A 109 -20.66 -2.39 -8.45
C SER A 109 -19.86 -3.69 -8.62
N ALA A 110 -18.86 -3.69 -9.51
CA ALA A 110 -17.89 -4.77 -9.63
C ALA A 110 -17.08 -4.89 -8.33
N TYR A 111 -16.64 -3.76 -7.77
CA TYR A 111 -15.93 -3.70 -6.50
C TYR A 111 -16.61 -4.47 -5.37
N TYR A 112 -17.94 -4.32 -5.23
CA TYR A 112 -18.70 -5.08 -4.23
C TYR A 112 -18.66 -6.58 -4.49
N ARG A 113 -18.96 -7.01 -5.71
CA ARG A 113 -19.06 -8.44 -6.04
C ARG A 113 -17.72 -9.18 -6.02
N GLU A 114 -16.65 -8.51 -6.41
CA GLU A 114 -15.35 -9.13 -6.60
C GLU A 114 -14.45 -9.03 -5.35
N TYR A 115 -14.77 -8.11 -4.43
CA TYR A 115 -13.96 -7.87 -3.24
C TYR A 115 -14.79 -7.59 -1.99
N TYR A 116 -15.56 -6.48 -1.97
CA TYR A 116 -16.11 -5.93 -0.73
C TYR A 116 -17.08 -6.90 -0.01
N ALA A 117 -17.84 -7.72 -0.74
CA ALA A 117 -18.74 -8.70 -0.15
C ALA A 117 -18.01 -9.74 0.71
N ASP A 118 -16.80 -10.12 0.33
CA ASP A 118 -16.00 -11.14 1.03
C ASP A 118 -15.29 -10.59 2.28
N THR A 119 -15.20 -9.26 2.44
CA THR A 119 -14.62 -8.64 3.64
C THR A 119 -15.48 -8.80 4.89
N GLY A 120 -16.77 -9.14 4.71
CA GLY A 120 -17.76 -9.19 5.79
C GLY A 120 -18.13 -7.82 6.36
N THR A 121 -17.68 -6.73 5.75
CA THR A 121 -17.97 -5.35 6.18
C THR A 121 -19.40 -4.96 5.76
N VAL A 122 -20.15 -4.31 6.66
CA VAL A 122 -21.52 -3.83 6.38
C VAL A 122 -21.60 -2.33 6.13
N ASP A 123 -20.68 -1.56 6.65
CA ASP A 123 -20.55 -0.11 6.41
C ASP A 123 -19.13 0.37 6.66
N GLU A 124 -18.77 1.47 6.02
CA GLU A 124 -17.45 2.05 6.12
C GLU A 124 -17.48 3.57 6.01
N ALA A 125 -16.67 4.22 6.83
CA ALA A 125 -16.38 5.63 6.74
C ALA A 125 -14.87 5.86 6.80
N ILE A 126 -14.39 6.92 6.13
CA ILE A 126 -12.97 7.25 6.13
C ILE A 126 -12.73 8.70 6.50
N TYR A 127 -11.63 8.94 7.23
CA TYR A 127 -11.02 10.27 7.28
C TYR A 127 -9.93 10.39 6.23
N LEU A 128 -9.80 11.57 5.64
CA LEU A 128 -8.79 11.89 4.64
C LEU A 128 -7.92 13.05 5.10
N ALA A 129 -6.60 12.90 4.95
CA ALA A 129 -5.62 13.97 5.08
C ALA A 129 -4.84 14.12 3.78
N LYS A 130 -4.99 15.25 3.11
CA LYS A 130 -4.20 15.59 1.93
C LYS A 130 -2.80 15.99 2.34
N LEU A 131 -1.82 15.40 1.67
CA LEU A 131 -0.41 15.68 1.83
C LEU A 131 0.16 16.33 0.57
N GLY A 132 1.40 16.73 0.61
CA GLY A 132 2.10 17.21 -0.58
C GLY A 132 2.33 16.13 -1.64
N GLY A 133 2.57 16.52 -2.91
CA GLY A 133 2.97 15.59 -3.96
C GLY A 133 1.90 14.63 -4.47
N GLY A 134 0.61 14.89 -4.22
CA GLY A 134 -0.48 14.01 -4.65
C GLY A 134 -0.73 12.82 -3.73
N ASN A 135 -0.22 12.89 -2.51
CA ASN A 135 -0.40 11.88 -1.48
C ASN A 135 -1.63 12.15 -0.62
N VAL A 136 -2.28 11.09 -0.18
CA VAL A 136 -3.41 11.16 0.76
C VAL A 136 -3.26 10.06 1.78
N ILE A 137 -3.33 10.39 3.08
CA ILE A 137 -3.54 9.41 4.13
C ILE A 137 -5.05 9.23 4.34
N ASN A 138 -5.45 7.97 4.45
CA ASN A 138 -6.80 7.53 4.72
C ASN A 138 -6.81 6.74 6.03
N LEU A 139 -7.65 7.13 6.99
CA LEU A 139 -8.02 6.28 8.13
C LEU A 139 -9.39 5.67 7.84
N SER A 140 -9.41 4.41 7.47
CA SER A 140 -10.62 3.63 7.27
C SER A 140 -11.17 3.10 8.59
N MET A 141 -12.49 3.20 8.74
CA MET A 141 -13.26 2.78 9.89
C MET A 141 -14.41 1.90 9.41
N MET A 142 -14.29 0.61 9.67
CA MET A 142 -15.27 -0.38 9.23
C MET A 142 -16.27 -0.74 10.32
N ARG A 143 -17.41 -1.30 9.92
CA ARG A 143 -18.41 -1.92 10.78
C ARG A 143 -18.68 -3.34 10.32
N LEU A 144 -18.68 -4.26 11.26
CA LEU A 144 -19.03 -5.65 11.06
C LEU A 144 -20.53 -5.90 11.38
N PRO A 145 -21.11 -6.99 10.90
CA PRO A 145 -22.53 -7.33 11.15
C PRO A 145 -22.92 -7.34 12.63
N SER A 146 -21.98 -7.69 13.51
CA SER A 146 -22.20 -7.71 14.97
C SER A 146 -22.56 -6.34 15.56
N HIS A 147 -22.16 -5.25 14.89
CA HIS A 147 -22.39 -3.87 15.34
C HIS A 147 -23.30 -3.08 14.39
N GLY A 148 -23.66 -3.64 13.24
CA GLY A 148 -24.50 -2.99 12.23
C GLY A 148 -23.85 -1.77 11.59
N GLU A 149 -24.59 -1.09 10.73
CA GLU A 149 -24.13 0.14 10.07
C GLU A 149 -23.93 1.29 11.05
N PHE A 150 -23.17 2.31 10.66
CA PHE A 150 -23.08 3.59 11.37
C PHE A 150 -24.45 4.27 11.37
N SER A 151 -24.98 4.57 12.56
CA SER A 151 -26.16 5.41 12.67
C SER A 151 -25.87 6.84 12.25
N ASP A 152 -26.90 7.64 11.98
CA ASP A 152 -26.72 9.07 11.71
C ASP A 152 -26.02 9.79 12.87
N LYS A 153 -26.29 9.38 14.11
CA LYS A 153 -25.60 9.92 15.31
C LYS A 153 -24.12 9.53 15.33
N ASP A 154 -23.76 8.31 14.97
CA ASP A 154 -22.36 7.88 14.87
C ASP A 154 -21.64 8.72 13.80
N TYR A 155 -22.28 8.89 12.64
CA TYR A 155 -21.69 9.66 11.56
C TYR A 155 -21.55 11.14 11.88
N GLU A 156 -22.54 11.73 12.60
CA GLU A 156 -22.45 13.09 13.09
C GLU A 156 -21.28 13.25 14.08
N ALA A 157 -21.11 12.31 14.99
CA ALA A 157 -19.97 12.30 15.91
C ALA A 157 -18.64 12.22 15.13
N LEU A 158 -18.51 11.30 14.18
CA LEU A 158 -17.33 11.22 13.32
C LEU A 158 -17.09 12.51 12.52
N TYR A 159 -18.16 13.14 12.02
CA TYR A 159 -18.05 14.39 11.27
C TYR A 159 -17.47 15.53 12.12
N LEU A 160 -17.88 15.63 13.39
CA LEU A 160 -17.35 16.64 14.31
C LEU A 160 -15.86 16.43 14.63
N LEU A 161 -15.34 15.21 14.51
CA LEU A 161 -13.94 14.89 14.75
C LEU A 161 -13.07 15.01 13.51
N ALA A 162 -13.65 15.24 12.33
CA ALA A 162 -12.92 15.17 11.06
C ALA A 162 -11.77 16.18 10.95
N GLU A 163 -11.95 17.42 11.45
CA GLU A 163 -10.91 18.44 11.42
C GLU A 163 -9.67 18.04 12.24
N PRO A 164 -9.79 17.78 13.57
CA PRO A 164 -8.62 17.43 14.37
C PRO A 164 -7.97 16.12 13.93
N VAL A 165 -8.74 15.10 13.53
CA VAL A 165 -8.19 13.84 13.07
C VAL A 165 -7.37 14.01 11.78
N SER A 166 -7.93 14.72 10.78
CA SER A 166 -7.21 14.95 9.52
C SER A 166 -5.95 15.78 9.69
N GLU A 167 -5.96 16.80 10.55
CA GLU A 167 -4.77 17.61 10.84
C GLU A 167 -3.70 16.82 11.60
N LEU A 168 -4.10 15.92 12.51
CA LEU A 168 -3.16 15.04 13.22
C LEU A 168 -2.52 14.01 12.27
N LEU A 169 -3.29 13.38 11.38
CA LEU A 169 -2.76 12.49 10.34
C LEU A 169 -1.73 13.22 9.46
N LYS A 170 -2.05 14.47 9.06
CA LYS A 170 -1.14 15.31 8.29
C LYS A 170 0.12 15.65 9.08
N SER A 171 -0.03 16.15 10.31
CA SER A 171 1.11 16.51 11.16
C SER A 171 2.03 15.33 11.41
N HIS A 172 1.48 14.14 11.69
CA HIS A 172 2.28 12.92 11.87
C HIS A 172 3.10 12.58 10.62
N SER A 173 2.51 12.75 9.43
CA SER A 173 3.19 12.49 8.15
C SER A 173 4.32 13.48 7.80
N GLU A 174 4.49 14.54 8.57
CA GLU A 174 5.57 15.52 8.42
C GLU A 174 6.75 15.23 9.37
N HIS A 175 6.63 14.23 10.27
CA HIS A 175 7.63 13.94 11.30
C HIS A 175 8.53 12.74 10.95
N GLY A 176 9.82 12.96 10.96
CA GLY A 176 10.88 11.96 11.01
C GLY A 176 10.72 10.80 10.02
N ASN A 177 10.74 9.58 10.52
CA ASN A 177 10.59 8.35 9.72
C ASN A 177 9.19 8.18 9.11
N PHE A 178 8.18 8.88 9.62
CA PHE A 178 6.80 8.89 9.12
C PHE A 178 6.57 9.98 8.08
N ALA A 179 7.59 10.77 7.74
CA ALA A 179 7.50 11.70 6.63
C ALA A 179 7.12 10.94 5.34
N VAL A 180 6.14 11.46 4.62
CA VAL A 180 5.61 10.83 3.39
C VAL A 180 6.72 10.47 2.41
N THR A 181 7.75 11.29 2.30
CA THR A 181 8.92 11.01 1.47
C THR A 181 9.63 9.70 1.83
N ASN A 182 9.66 9.35 3.12
CA ASN A 182 10.24 8.10 3.59
C ASN A 182 9.24 6.93 3.42
N LEU A 183 7.94 7.19 3.62
CA LEU A 183 6.88 6.20 3.44
C LEU A 183 6.67 5.82 1.97
N LEU A 184 6.95 6.74 1.04
CA LEU A 184 6.89 6.50 -0.41
C LEU A 184 8.15 5.84 -0.97
N GLN A 185 9.24 5.77 -0.20
CA GLN A 185 10.34 4.92 -0.61
C GLN A 185 9.81 3.49 -0.67
N PRO A 186 9.91 2.83 -1.84
CA PRO A 186 9.48 1.45 -1.96
C PRO A 186 10.18 0.65 -0.85
N GLY A 187 9.41 -0.11 -0.08
CA GLY A 187 10.00 -1.06 0.88
C GLY A 187 11.02 -1.93 0.16
N ILE A 188 11.98 -2.49 0.89
CA ILE A 188 13.02 -3.37 0.30
C ILE A 188 12.40 -4.41 -0.63
N ASP A 189 11.25 -4.99 -0.24
CA ASP A 189 10.54 -5.99 -1.05
C ASP A 189 10.08 -5.43 -2.41
N HIS A 190 9.52 -4.23 -2.42
CA HIS A 190 9.11 -3.60 -3.67
C HIS A 190 10.32 -3.14 -4.52
N GLN A 191 11.40 -2.67 -3.88
CA GLN A 191 12.65 -2.36 -4.60
C GLN A 191 13.24 -3.62 -5.21
N ILE A 192 13.21 -4.73 -4.50
CA ILE A 192 13.65 -6.03 -5.00
C ILE A 192 12.76 -6.48 -6.18
N ASP A 193 11.45 -6.41 -6.05
CA ASP A 193 10.53 -6.80 -7.13
C ASP A 193 10.68 -5.89 -8.36
N LEU A 194 10.82 -4.58 -8.16
CA LEU A 194 11.09 -3.64 -9.23
C LEU A 194 12.43 -3.95 -9.90
N ALA A 195 13.47 -4.25 -9.11
CA ALA A 195 14.76 -4.65 -9.64
C ALA A 195 14.67 -5.94 -10.47
N PHE A 196 13.95 -6.96 -10.01
CA PHE A 196 13.71 -8.17 -10.80
C PHE A 196 13.02 -7.87 -12.14
N ARG A 197 12.07 -6.93 -12.14
CA ARG A 197 11.34 -6.56 -13.37
C ARG A 197 12.14 -5.69 -14.32
N THR A 198 12.99 -4.80 -13.84
CA THR A 198 13.67 -3.79 -14.67
C THR A 198 15.11 -4.15 -15.01
N PHE A 199 15.82 -4.90 -14.15
CA PHE A 199 17.22 -5.27 -14.33
C PHE A 199 17.45 -6.01 -15.66
N GLY A 200 18.31 -5.48 -16.51
CA GLY A 200 18.64 -6.02 -17.83
C GLY A 200 17.63 -5.69 -18.94
N GLN A 201 16.60 -4.90 -18.64
CA GLN A 201 15.57 -4.56 -19.63
C GLN A 201 16.11 -3.79 -20.83
N SER A 202 17.14 -2.99 -20.66
CA SER A 202 17.79 -2.20 -21.72
C SER A 202 18.68 -3.03 -22.64
N ILE A 203 19.13 -4.23 -22.21
CA ILE A 203 20.16 -5.03 -22.87
C ILE A 203 19.59 -6.36 -23.39
N LEU A 204 18.65 -6.95 -22.70
CA LEU A 204 18.14 -8.28 -22.95
C LEU A 204 16.84 -8.24 -23.74
N SER A 205 16.61 -9.26 -24.57
CA SER A 205 15.32 -9.48 -25.21
C SER A 205 14.26 -9.91 -24.19
N PRO A 206 12.95 -9.76 -24.48
CA PRO A 206 11.88 -10.20 -23.57
C PRO A 206 12.05 -11.65 -23.08
N ARG A 207 12.40 -12.57 -23.96
CA ARG A 207 12.61 -13.99 -23.60
C ARG A 207 13.86 -14.24 -22.77
N GLU A 208 14.92 -13.47 -22.98
CA GLU A 208 16.09 -13.53 -22.13
C GLU A 208 15.78 -12.97 -20.74
N LYS A 209 14.92 -11.94 -20.66
CA LYS A 209 14.43 -11.41 -19.39
C LYS A 209 13.64 -12.45 -18.59
N ASP A 210 12.71 -13.16 -19.21
CA ASP A 210 11.95 -14.23 -18.56
C ASP A 210 12.90 -15.27 -17.94
N VAL A 211 13.93 -15.66 -18.67
CA VAL A 211 14.94 -16.62 -18.18
C VAL A 211 15.82 -16.00 -17.10
N LEU A 212 16.23 -14.74 -17.23
CA LEU A 212 17.02 -14.03 -16.23
C LEU A 212 16.30 -13.94 -14.89
N GLU A 213 15.02 -13.59 -14.87
CA GLU A 213 14.23 -13.53 -13.65
C GLU A 213 14.22 -14.87 -12.90
N LEU A 214 13.99 -15.97 -13.62
CA LEU A 214 14.04 -17.31 -13.01
C LEU A 214 15.44 -17.67 -12.49
N MET A 215 16.49 -17.26 -13.20
CA MET A 215 17.87 -17.45 -12.73
C MET A 215 18.16 -16.71 -11.43
N LEU A 216 17.73 -15.44 -11.32
CA LEU A 216 17.91 -14.62 -10.14
C LEU A 216 17.08 -15.13 -8.96
N ARG A 217 15.90 -15.71 -9.22
CA ARG A 217 15.07 -16.39 -8.21
C ARG A 217 15.60 -17.77 -7.80
N GLY A 218 16.74 -18.22 -8.37
CA GLY A 218 17.41 -19.46 -7.99
C GLY A 218 16.87 -20.71 -8.73
N TYR A 219 15.99 -20.58 -9.72
CA TYR A 219 15.49 -21.75 -10.45
C TYR A 219 16.56 -22.36 -11.36
N GLY A 220 16.63 -23.70 -11.35
CA GLY A 220 17.48 -24.46 -12.24
C GLY A 220 16.96 -24.47 -13.69
N THR A 221 17.79 -24.96 -14.60
CA THR A 221 17.49 -24.95 -16.06
C THR A 221 16.21 -25.74 -16.40
N ASP A 222 16.02 -26.91 -15.78
CA ASP A 222 14.89 -27.79 -16.07
C ASP A 222 13.58 -27.16 -15.55
N THR A 223 13.56 -26.65 -14.31
CA THR A 223 12.40 -25.95 -13.74
C THR A 223 12.08 -24.67 -14.53
N SER A 224 13.09 -23.95 -15.03
CA SER A 224 12.88 -22.78 -15.87
C SER A 224 12.25 -23.15 -17.21
N ALA A 225 12.65 -24.27 -17.79
CA ALA A 225 12.08 -24.78 -19.04
C ALA A 225 10.60 -25.15 -18.87
N GLU A 226 10.24 -25.83 -17.78
CA GLU A 226 8.85 -26.17 -17.44
C GLU A 226 7.99 -24.90 -17.23
N ARG A 227 8.48 -23.93 -16.45
CA ARG A 227 7.75 -22.69 -16.17
C ARG A 227 7.50 -21.81 -17.38
N LEU A 228 8.44 -21.81 -18.33
CA LEU A 228 8.35 -20.99 -19.55
C LEU A 228 7.75 -21.74 -20.75
N ASP A 229 7.42 -23.02 -20.58
CA ASP A 229 6.93 -23.92 -21.62
C ASP A 229 7.85 -23.92 -22.87
N ILE A 230 9.16 -24.12 -22.65
CA ILE A 230 10.19 -24.19 -23.69
C ILE A 230 11.17 -25.33 -23.45
N ALA A 231 11.88 -25.74 -24.47
CA ALA A 231 12.88 -26.82 -24.36
C ALA A 231 14.05 -26.39 -23.44
N VAL A 232 14.56 -27.36 -22.65
CA VAL A 232 15.72 -27.17 -21.74
C VAL A 232 16.92 -26.59 -22.50
N GLU A 233 17.16 -27.04 -23.71
CA GLU A 233 18.27 -26.55 -24.56
C GLU A 233 18.05 -25.07 -24.98
N THR A 234 16.80 -24.63 -25.10
CA THR A 234 16.48 -23.22 -25.37
C THR A 234 16.83 -22.35 -24.13
N VAL A 235 16.53 -22.83 -22.93
CA VAL A 235 16.93 -22.13 -21.68
C VAL A 235 18.45 -22.04 -21.58
N ARG A 236 19.18 -23.13 -21.87
CA ARG A 236 20.67 -23.12 -21.88
C ARG A 236 21.21 -22.08 -22.84
N ARG A 237 20.64 -21.99 -24.04
CA ARG A 237 21.04 -21.00 -25.06
C ARG A 237 20.76 -19.56 -24.56
N HIS A 238 19.61 -19.31 -23.96
CA HIS A 238 19.31 -18.00 -23.36
C HIS A 238 20.28 -17.66 -22.23
N ARG A 239 20.56 -18.57 -21.30
CA ARG A 239 21.56 -18.38 -20.25
C ARG A 239 22.93 -17.99 -20.77
N LYS A 240 23.41 -18.69 -21.80
CA LYS A 240 24.69 -18.36 -22.48
C LYS A 240 24.67 -16.96 -23.09
N SER A 241 23.56 -16.60 -23.74
CA SER A 241 23.39 -15.26 -24.32
C SER A 241 23.33 -14.16 -23.26
N ILE A 242 22.63 -14.38 -22.15
CA ILE A 242 22.54 -13.46 -20.99
C ILE A 242 23.94 -13.21 -20.44
N TYR A 243 24.70 -14.28 -20.14
CA TYR A 243 26.06 -14.13 -19.60
C TYR A 243 26.95 -13.30 -20.53
N ARG A 244 26.89 -13.56 -21.83
CA ARG A 244 27.65 -12.79 -22.81
C ARG A 244 27.23 -11.32 -22.87
N LYS A 245 25.91 -11.04 -22.82
CA LYS A 245 25.38 -9.66 -22.93
C LYS A 245 25.64 -8.84 -21.70
N LEU A 246 25.62 -9.47 -20.53
CA LEU A 246 25.87 -8.80 -19.24
C LEU A 246 27.36 -8.86 -18.82
N ASP A 247 28.22 -9.43 -19.65
CA ASP A 247 29.66 -9.62 -19.40
C ASP A 247 29.96 -10.30 -18.06
N VAL A 248 29.25 -11.39 -17.80
CA VAL A 248 29.41 -12.23 -16.59
C VAL A 248 29.73 -13.66 -16.98
N ASN A 249 30.46 -14.41 -16.13
CA ASN A 249 30.95 -15.75 -16.45
C ASN A 249 30.24 -16.85 -15.64
N SER A 250 29.53 -16.48 -14.58
CA SER A 250 28.88 -17.42 -13.69
C SER A 250 27.56 -16.87 -13.15
N GLN A 251 26.75 -17.76 -12.55
CA GLN A 251 25.53 -17.34 -11.84
C GLN A 251 25.87 -16.47 -10.60
N THR A 252 27.01 -16.72 -9.96
CA THR A 252 27.49 -15.91 -8.84
C THR A 252 27.85 -14.49 -9.31
N ASP A 253 28.53 -14.35 -10.46
CA ASP A 253 28.85 -13.04 -11.03
C ASP A 253 27.58 -12.27 -11.42
N LEU A 254 26.60 -12.99 -12.01
CA LEU A 254 25.30 -12.43 -12.35
C LEU A 254 24.58 -11.90 -11.10
N PHE A 255 24.58 -12.68 -10.02
CA PHE A 255 23.94 -12.26 -8.78
C PHE A 255 24.68 -11.08 -8.13
N SER A 256 26.00 -11.07 -8.18
CA SER A 256 26.81 -9.94 -7.73
C SER A 256 26.54 -8.66 -8.52
N LEU A 257 26.42 -8.78 -9.85
CA LEU A 257 26.06 -7.67 -10.71
C LEU A 257 24.65 -7.13 -10.38
N PHE A 258 23.67 -8.02 -10.15
CA PHE A 258 22.32 -7.65 -9.75
C PHE A 258 22.32 -6.90 -8.42
N ILE A 259 22.99 -7.41 -7.39
CA ILE A 259 23.08 -6.73 -6.08
C ILE A 259 23.75 -5.36 -6.19
N ASN A 260 24.82 -5.26 -6.97
CA ASN A 260 25.50 -3.98 -7.18
C ASN A 260 24.62 -2.96 -7.91
N ALA A 261 23.88 -3.39 -8.94
CA ALA A 261 22.96 -2.55 -9.68
C ALA A 261 21.77 -2.08 -8.81
N MET A 262 21.32 -2.89 -7.83
CA MET A 262 20.27 -2.49 -6.89
C MET A 262 20.66 -1.22 -6.10
N SER A 263 21.92 -0.97 -5.84
CA SER A 263 22.35 0.27 -5.17
C SER A 263 22.06 1.53 -5.97
N CYS A 264 21.83 1.39 -7.28
CA CYS A 264 21.50 2.49 -8.21
C CYS A 264 19.98 2.63 -8.46
N MET A 265 19.13 1.82 -7.82
CA MET A 265 17.67 1.83 -8.06
C MET A 265 17.03 3.21 -7.80
N GLY A 266 17.48 3.91 -6.75
CA GLY A 266 16.99 5.26 -6.43
C GLY A 266 17.29 6.28 -7.54
N GLU A 267 18.45 6.18 -8.18
CA GLU A 267 18.87 7.06 -9.28
C GLU A 267 18.25 6.66 -10.62
N ALA A 268 17.90 5.37 -10.79
CA ALA A 268 17.31 4.83 -12.02
C ALA A 268 15.84 5.24 -12.21
N GLY A 269 15.16 5.74 -11.17
CA GLY A 269 13.81 6.31 -11.28
C GLY A 269 12.74 5.33 -11.81
N GLY A 270 12.94 4.01 -11.62
CA GLY A 270 12.05 2.97 -12.14
C GLY A 270 12.47 2.39 -13.49
N GLU A 271 13.54 2.89 -14.11
CA GLU A 271 14.16 2.32 -15.32
C GLU A 271 15.16 1.20 -14.96
N ASP A 272 15.84 0.65 -15.96
CA ASP A 272 16.84 -0.40 -15.77
C ASP A 272 18.05 0.11 -14.95
N PRO A 273 18.29 -0.40 -13.73
CA PRO A 273 19.39 0.06 -12.88
C PRO A 273 20.78 -0.21 -13.49
N LEU A 274 20.90 -1.13 -14.44
CA LEU A 274 22.15 -1.34 -15.17
C LEU A 274 22.58 -0.12 -15.98
N THR A 275 21.65 0.68 -16.49
CA THR A 275 21.99 1.89 -17.27
C THR A 275 22.73 2.91 -16.42
N VAL A 276 22.37 3.04 -15.14
CA VAL A 276 23.06 3.91 -14.19
C VAL A 276 24.36 3.29 -13.70
N TYR A 277 24.31 2.00 -13.36
CA TYR A 277 25.47 1.27 -12.83
C TYR A 277 26.62 1.18 -13.85
N MET A 278 26.32 0.99 -15.13
CA MET A 278 27.30 0.86 -16.23
C MET A 278 27.66 2.22 -16.87
N ALA A 279 27.03 3.32 -16.45
CA ALA A 279 27.36 4.64 -16.97
C ALA A 279 28.84 5.01 -16.65
N PRO A 280 29.61 5.54 -17.59
CA PRO A 280 30.96 5.98 -17.30
C PRO A 280 30.90 7.13 -16.26
N ARG A 281 31.65 6.96 -15.18
CA ARG A 281 31.82 7.98 -14.13
C ARG A 281 32.77 9.07 -14.55
#